data_031987ab982fde7b724217277ddc95cf
#
_entry.id   031987ab982fde7b724217277ddc95cf
#
_cell.length_a   1.000
_cell.length_b   1.000
_cell.length_c   1.000
_cell.angle_alpha   90.00
_cell.angle_beta   90.00
_cell.angle_gamma   90.00
#
_symmetry.space_group_name_H-M   'P 1'
#
loop_
_entity.id
_entity.type
_entity.pdbx_description
1 polymer ?
#
loop_
_entity_poly.entity_id
_entity_poly.type
_entity_poly.pdbx_seq_one_letter_code
_entity_poly.pdbx_strand_id
1 'polypeptide(L)' 'MEETLNKKLKKYFKNLDGEEGHEVLKMVLDEVEPVVIQFVLNKVNQNQSRAAKILGLNRGTLKKKIDLYKL' A
#
# COMPACT_ATOMS: atom_id res chain seq x y z
N MET A 1 9.97 -10.88 -0.41
CA MET A 1 8.77 -10.13 -0.03
C MET A 1 8.03 -10.74 1.13
N GLU A 2 7.76 -12.03 1.08
CA GLU A 2 7.03 -12.74 2.14
C GLU A 2 7.72 -12.66 3.50
N GLU A 3 9.03 -12.88 3.55
CA GLU A 3 9.79 -12.79 4.78
C GLU A 3 9.81 -11.38 5.36
N THR A 4 9.95 -10.38 4.51
CA THR A 4 9.94 -8.96 4.92
C THR A 4 8.56 -8.59 5.48
N LEU A 5 7.51 -9.04 4.82
CA LEU A 5 6.14 -8.80 5.26
C LEU A 5 5.85 -9.49 6.59
N ASN A 6 6.32 -10.73 6.75
CA ASN A 6 6.17 -11.46 8.00
C ASN A 6 6.89 -10.78 9.16
N LYS A 7 8.07 -10.22 8.92
CA LYS A 7 8.80 -9.44 9.93
C LYS A 7 8.02 -8.22 10.37
N LYS A 8 7.44 -7.50 9.40
CA LYS A 8 6.61 -6.32 9.68
C LYS A 8 5.37 -6.68 10.47
N LEU A 9 4.71 -7.76 10.11
CA LEU A 9 3.54 -8.25 10.83
C LEU A 9 3.87 -8.61 12.27
N LYS A 10 4.98 -9.30 12.49
CA LYS A 10 5.44 -9.61 13.84
C LYS A 10 5.70 -8.35 14.66
N LYS A 11 6.30 -7.35 14.03
CA LYS A 11 6.58 -6.07 14.67
C LYS A 11 5.29 -5.35 15.07
N TYR A 12 4.29 -5.35 14.19
CA TYR A 12 2.99 -4.75 14.50
C TYR A 12 2.34 -5.41 15.69
N PHE A 13 2.29 -6.74 15.72
CA PHE A 13 1.71 -7.46 16.85
C PHE A 13 2.47 -7.23 18.14
N LYS A 14 3.78 -7.15 18.07
CA LYS A 14 4.61 -6.84 19.22
C LYS A 14 4.34 -5.42 19.75
N ASN A 15 4.20 -4.46 18.85
CA ASN A 15 3.94 -3.06 19.22
C ASN A 15 2.53 -2.86 19.80
N LEU A 16 1.61 -3.76 19.52
CA LEU A 16 0.26 -3.73 20.10
C LEU A 16 0.24 -4.17 21.56
N ASP A 17 1.37 -4.68 22.06
CA ASP A 17 1.59 -4.99 23.47
C ASP A 17 0.52 -5.90 24.06
N GLY A 18 0.14 -6.94 23.33
CA GLY A 18 -0.86 -7.91 23.74
C GLY A 18 -2.31 -7.49 23.52
N GLU A 19 -2.54 -6.31 23.01
CA GLU A 19 -3.88 -5.89 22.61
C GLU A 19 -4.31 -6.60 21.33
N GLU A 20 -5.61 -6.83 21.17
CA GLU A 20 -6.12 -7.35 19.93
C GLU A 20 -5.79 -6.36 18.80
N GLY A 21 -5.19 -6.87 17.73
CA GLY A 21 -4.81 -6.05 16.60
C GLY A 21 -6.03 -5.53 15.86
N HIS A 22 -6.40 -4.29 16.13
CA HIS A 22 -7.41 -3.60 15.34
C HIS A 22 -6.77 -3.06 14.08
N GLU A 23 -7.46 -3.24 12.96
CA GLU A 23 -7.03 -2.66 11.70
C GLU A 23 -5.63 -3.08 11.23
N VAL A 24 -5.19 -4.29 11.59
CA VAL A 24 -3.89 -4.81 11.16
C VAL A 24 -3.78 -4.80 9.64
N LEU A 25 -4.83 -5.22 8.93
CA LEU A 25 -4.85 -5.21 7.48
C LEU A 25 -4.67 -3.80 6.93
N LYS A 26 -5.34 -2.82 7.50
CA LYS A 26 -5.19 -1.42 7.10
C LYS A 26 -3.78 -0.92 7.31
N MET A 27 -3.17 -1.24 8.45
CA MET A 27 -1.80 -0.85 8.76
C MET A 27 -0.81 -1.41 7.73
N VAL A 28 -0.97 -2.68 7.38
CA VAL A 28 -0.12 -3.32 6.37
C VAL A 28 -0.35 -2.69 5.00
N LEU A 29 -1.60 -2.48 4.61
CA LEU A 29 -1.91 -1.88 3.32
C LEU A 29 -1.40 -0.45 3.21
N ASP A 30 -1.47 0.33 4.29
CA ASP A 30 -0.94 1.70 4.30
C ASP A 30 0.57 1.75 4.03
N GLU A 31 1.29 0.69 4.38
CA GLU A 31 2.72 0.59 4.08
C GLU A 31 2.99 0.03 2.68
N VAL A 32 2.22 -0.96 2.26
CA VAL A 32 2.45 -1.68 1.00
C VAL A 32 1.91 -0.91 -0.20
N GLU A 33 0.74 -0.32 -0.08
CA GLU A 33 0.08 0.37 -1.21
C GLU A 33 0.94 1.42 -1.86
N PRO A 34 1.56 2.37 -1.13
CA PRO A 34 2.36 3.40 -1.79
C PRO A 34 3.54 2.82 -2.57
N VAL A 35 4.14 1.73 -2.08
CA VAL A 35 5.25 1.06 -2.77
C VAL A 35 4.76 0.46 -4.09
N VAL A 36 3.64 -0.24 -4.06
CA VAL A 36 3.06 -0.88 -5.25
C VAL A 36 2.64 0.18 -6.27
N ILE A 37 1.96 1.22 -5.82
CA ILE A 37 1.48 2.30 -6.69
C ILE A 37 2.67 3.01 -7.35
N GLN A 38 3.69 3.35 -6.56
CA GLN A 38 4.87 4.02 -7.09
C GLN A 38 5.59 3.16 -8.13
N PHE A 39 5.70 1.85 -7.86
CA PHE A 39 6.31 0.92 -8.81
C PHE A 39 5.57 0.90 -10.14
N VAL A 40 4.25 0.80 -10.10
CA VAL A 40 3.42 0.76 -11.32
C VAL A 40 3.47 2.10 -12.06
N LEU A 41 3.40 3.22 -11.34
CA LEU A 41 3.51 4.54 -11.96
C LEU A 41 4.83 4.69 -12.71
N ASN A 42 5.92 4.23 -12.13
CA ASN A 42 7.23 4.29 -12.78
C ASN A 42 7.27 3.41 -14.04
N LYS A 43 6.61 2.26 -14.00
CA LYS A 43 6.56 1.36 -15.17
C LYS A 43 5.79 1.91 -16.34
N VAL A 44 4.81 2.77 -16.09
CA VAL A 44 3.97 3.36 -17.14
C VAL A 44 4.28 4.85 -17.37
N ASN A 45 5.47 5.30 -16.98
CA ASN A 45 5.93 6.67 -17.16
C ASN A 45 4.93 7.71 -16.61
N GLN A 46 4.40 7.45 -15.42
CA GLN A 46 3.45 8.33 -14.73
C GLN A 46 2.09 8.47 -15.41
N ASN A 47 1.75 7.57 -16.33
CA ASN A 47 0.44 7.55 -16.97
C ASN A 47 -0.59 6.96 -16.00
N GLN A 48 -1.34 7.85 -15.34
CA GLN A 48 -2.29 7.44 -14.29
C GLN A 48 -3.43 6.56 -14.81
N SER A 49 -3.88 6.79 -16.02
CA SER A 49 -4.95 5.96 -16.61
C SER A 49 -4.50 4.52 -16.80
N ARG A 50 -3.27 4.31 -17.29
CA ARG A 50 -2.72 2.97 -17.45
C ARG A 50 -2.42 2.33 -16.10
N ALA A 51 -1.87 3.10 -15.17
CA ALA A 51 -1.58 2.61 -13.83
C ALA A 51 -2.86 2.13 -13.13
N ALA A 52 -3.94 2.88 -13.24
CA ALA A 52 -5.21 2.50 -12.64
C ALA A 52 -5.71 1.16 -13.21
N LYS A 53 -5.61 0.96 -14.52
CA LYS A 53 -5.99 -0.32 -15.14
C LYS A 53 -5.15 -1.48 -14.61
N ILE A 54 -3.84 -1.30 -14.54
CA ILE A 54 -2.93 -2.35 -14.07
C ILE A 54 -3.22 -2.67 -12.60
N LEU A 55 -3.47 -1.65 -11.79
CA LEU A 55 -3.76 -1.82 -10.37
C LEU A 55 -5.18 -2.32 -10.08
N GLY A 56 -6.05 -2.33 -11.08
CA GLY A 56 -7.44 -2.69 -10.88
C GLY A 56 -8.23 -1.66 -10.11
N LEU A 57 -7.82 -0.38 -10.21
CA LEU A 57 -8.47 0.73 -9.54
C LEU A 57 -9.16 1.63 -10.56
N ASN A 58 -10.18 2.32 -10.09
CA ASN A 58 -10.72 3.42 -10.86
C ASN A 58 -9.77 4.62 -10.76
N ARG A 59 -9.74 5.45 -11.80
CA ARG A 59 -8.81 6.58 -11.91
C ARG A 59 -8.94 7.57 -10.74
N GLY A 60 -10.16 7.85 -10.31
CA GLY A 60 -10.41 8.75 -9.19
C GLY A 60 -9.87 8.19 -7.87
N THR A 61 -10.03 6.88 -7.65
CA THR A 61 -9.48 6.21 -6.48
C THR A 61 -7.96 6.25 -6.49
N LEU A 62 -7.34 6.00 -7.64
CA LEU A 62 -5.88 6.10 -7.77
C LEU A 62 -5.38 7.50 -7.45
N LYS A 63 -6.05 8.52 -7.99
CA LYS A 63 -5.67 9.91 -7.74
C LYS A 63 -5.74 10.25 -6.26
N LYS A 64 -6.78 9.82 -5.57
CA LYS A 64 -6.91 10.03 -4.13
C LYS A 64 -5.77 9.38 -3.36
N LYS A 65 -5.37 8.18 -3.75
CA LYS A 65 -4.26 7.47 -3.11
C LYS A 65 -2.92 8.15 -3.38
N ILE A 66 -2.71 8.64 -4.60
CA ILE A 66 -1.52 9.40 -4.96
C ILE A 66 -1.42 10.64 -4.07
N ASP A 67 -2.51 11.37 -3.90
CA ASP A 67 -2.54 12.56 -3.05
C ASP A 67 -2.33 12.20 -1.57
N LEU A 68 -2.97 11.12 -1.11
CA LEU A 68 -2.86 10.67 0.27
C LEU A 68 -1.43 10.27 0.64
N TYR A 69 -0.76 9.55 -0.24
CA TYR A 69 0.62 9.08 -0.02
C TYR A 69 1.68 10.05 -0.51
N LYS A 70 1.28 11.15 -1.11
CA LYS A 70 2.17 12.19 -1.65
C LYS A 70 3.17 11.64 -2.68
N LEU A 71 2.65 10.87 -3.59
CA LEU A 71 3.46 10.26 -4.65
C LEU A 71 3.66 11.15 -5.87
#